data_2b1709e86590ab5ef3dce6f5966db7aa
#
_entry.id   2b1709e86590ab5ef3dce6f5966db7aa
#
_cell.length_a   1.000
_cell.length_b   1.000
_cell.length_c   1.000
_cell.angle_alpha   90.00
_cell.angle_beta   90.00
_cell.angle_gamma   90.00
#
_symmetry.space_group_name_H-M   'P 1'
#
loop_
_entity.id
_entity.type
_entity.pdbx_description
1 polymer ?
#
loop_
_entity_poly.entity_id
_entity_poly.type
_entity_poly.pdbx_seq_one_letter_code
_entity_poly.pdbx_strand_id
1 'polypeptide(L)'
;MIIDSHAHLNDPTLMSKAKEIVEGFKENGIEKCIIAGFNYESSVLAVEQANKFKQYCLIGTHPADVKELDNTLIEKYRVLAQNSRVVGIGEIGLDYHYMDGEPKEVQMAAFIKQIMLADELKLPISLHIRDAYGDALQIMSDYKQYLNSGILLHCYASSAEMVKEFSKFNCFFALGGAITFKNAKKEEVIKAIPLDKLVVETDCPYLAPTPYRGQVNEPKYINLVIDKIAQTLEISRESVIDLTRANTKNLFRRIK
;
A
#
# COMPACT_ATOMS: atom_id res chain seq x y z
N MET A 1 4.24 -18.52 2.86
CA MET A 1 5.09 -17.52 2.18
C MET A 1 4.44 -16.15 2.26
N ILE A 2 5.23 -15.06 2.27
CA ILE A 2 4.79 -13.69 2.51
C ILE A 2 4.37 -13.02 1.19
N ILE A 3 3.34 -12.18 1.22
CA ILE A 3 3.04 -11.23 0.14
C ILE A 3 3.33 -9.82 0.67
N ASP A 4 4.24 -9.11 0.03
CA ASP A 4 4.50 -7.69 0.27
C ASP A 4 3.41 -6.87 -0.42
N SER A 5 2.53 -6.23 0.36
CA SER A 5 1.33 -5.59 -0.18
C SER A 5 1.59 -4.21 -0.81
N HIS A 6 2.78 -3.62 -0.60
CA HIS A 6 3.14 -2.32 -1.16
C HIS A 6 4.67 -2.14 -1.21
N ALA A 7 5.23 -2.03 -2.41
CA ALA A 7 6.67 -1.86 -2.65
C ALA A 7 6.92 -1.05 -3.93
N HIS A 8 7.98 -0.24 -3.96
CA HIS A 8 8.34 0.55 -5.14
C HIS A 8 9.60 -0.01 -5.83
N LEU A 9 9.51 -1.22 -6.42
CA LEU A 9 10.62 -1.77 -7.22
C LEU A 9 10.86 -0.96 -8.51
N ASN A 10 9.91 -0.14 -8.91
CA ASN A 10 9.94 0.83 -10.01
C ASN A 10 10.62 2.16 -9.61
N ASP A 11 10.98 2.35 -8.34
CA ASP A 11 11.76 3.50 -7.89
C ASP A 11 13.19 3.45 -8.49
N PRO A 12 13.76 4.61 -8.93
CA PRO A 12 15.12 4.67 -9.47
C PRO A 12 16.18 4.00 -8.58
N THR A 13 16.00 4.04 -7.26
CA THR A 13 16.94 3.44 -6.29
C THR A 13 16.99 1.91 -6.38
N LEU A 14 15.87 1.25 -6.69
CA LEU A 14 15.76 -0.21 -6.75
C LEU A 14 15.67 -0.76 -8.17
N MET A 15 15.26 0.05 -9.13
CA MET A 15 14.93 -0.39 -10.49
C MET A 15 16.04 -1.20 -11.14
N SER A 16 17.31 -0.79 -10.99
CA SER A 16 18.46 -1.51 -11.55
C SER A 16 18.69 -2.88 -10.91
N LYS A 17 18.26 -3.07 -9.66
CA LYS A 17 18.38 -4.31 -8.87
C LYS A 17 17.10 -5.12 -8.82
N ALA A 18 16.01 -4.65 -9.42
CA ALA A 18 14.68 -5.28 -9.29
C ALA A 18 14.67 -6.77 -9.68
N LYS A 19 15.47 -7.16 -10.69
CA LYS A 19 15.62 -8.56 -11.08
C LYS A 19 16.26 -9.40 -9.96
N GLU A 20 17.38 -8.95 -9.42
CA GLU A 20 18.13 -9.62 -8.34
C GLU A 20 17.24 -9.75 -7.08
N ILE A 21 16.55 -8.66 -6.73
CA ILE A 21 15.62 -8.63 -5.59
C ILE A 21 14.54 -9.71 -5.74
N VAL A 22 13.92 -9.81 -6.92
CA VAL A 22 12.84 -10.80 -7.15
C VAL A 22 13.39 -12.23 -7.23
N GLU A 23 14.57 -12.44 -7.77
CA GLU A 23 15.24 -13.75 -7.76
C GLU A 23 15.51 -14.24 -6.33
N GLY A 24 15.80 -13.32 -5.39
CA GLY A 24 15.98 -13.62 -3.96
C GLY A 24 14.69 -13.85 -3.17
N PHE A 25 13.50 -13.68 -3.73
CA PHE A 25 12.25 -13.80 -3.00
C PHE A 25 12.07 -15.17 -2.31
N LYS A 26 12.33 -16.26 -3.05
CA LYS A 26 12.16 -17.63 -2.55
C LYS A 26 13.02 -17.89 -1.30
N GLU A 27 14.26 -17.45 -1.31
CA GLU A 27 15.20 -17.62 -0.19
C GLU A 27 14.76 -16.82 1.05
N ASN A 28 14.06 -15.69 0.82
CA ASN A 28 13.53 -14.83 1.88
C ASN A 28 12.07 -15.15 2.26
N GLY A 29 11.50 -16.26 1.78
CA GLY A 29 10.13 -16.68 2.09
C GLY A 29 9.04 -15.80 1.49
N ILE A 30 9.36 -14.98 0.47
CA ILE A 30 8.42 -14.08 -0.21
C ILE A 30 7.80 -14.81 -1.41
N GLU A 31 6.49 -14.74 -1.53
CA GLU A 31 5.73 -15.29 -2.67
C GLU A 31 5.59 -14.26 -3.78
N LYS A 32 5.17 -13.05 -3.39
CA LYS A 32 4.86 -11.94 -4.29
C LYS A 32 5.14 -10.61 -3.63
N CYS A 33 5.33 -9.58 -4.47
CA CYS A 33 5.16 -8.19 -4.08
C CYS A 33 4.14 -7.50 -5.00
N ILE A 34 3.52 -6.43 -4.49
CA ILE A 34 2.63 -5.55 -5.25
C ILE A 34 3.41 -4.26 -5.50
N ILE A 35 3.79 -4.02 -6.75
CA ILE A 35 4.61 -2.88 -7.15
C ILE A 35 3.70 -1.66 -7.30
N ALA A 36 3.90 -0.63 -6.48
CA ALA A 36 3.05 0.56 -6.46
C ALA A 36 3.57 1.63 -7.44
N GLY A 37 2.70 2.08 -8.33
CA GLY A 37 2.87 3.32 -9.08
C GLY A 37 2.41 4.50 -8.24
N PHE A 38 3.04 5.66 -8.43
CA PHE A 38 2.71 6.90 -7.72
C PHE A 38 2.44 8.09 -8.66
N ASN A 39 2.66 7.92 -9.96
CA ASN A 39 2.23 8.76 -11.09
C ASN A 39 2.10 7.88 -12.33
N TYR A 40 1.77 8.48 -13.49
CA TYR A 40 1.49 7.69 -14.69
C TYR A 40 2.73 6.94 -15.19
N GLU A 41 3.87 7.58 -15.26
CA GLU A 41 5.13 6.99 -15.72
C GLU A 41 5.55 5.83 -14.84
N SER A 42 5.53 6.02 -13.52
CA SER A 42 5.85 4.97 -12.55
C SER A 42 4.82 3.83 -12.56
N SER A 43 3.55 4.12 -12.86
CA SER A 43 2.49 3.12 -13.02
C SER A 43 2.72 2.26 -14.27
N VAL A 44 3.14 2.86 -15.39
CA VAL A 44 3.54 2.10 -16.59
C VAL A 44 4.71 1.18 -16.28
N LEU A 45 5.76 1.70 -15.61
CA LEU A 45 6.90 0.89 -15.18
C LEU A 45 6.51 -0.23 -14.22
N ALA A 46 5.58 0.02 -13.29
CA ALA A 46 5.07 -0.99 -12.38
C ALA A 46 4.38 -2.14 -13.13
N VAL A 47 3.57 -1.82 -14.15
CA VAL A 47 2.93 -2.84 -15.01
C VAL A 47 3.96 -3.62 -15.81
N GLU A 48 4.97 -2.96 -16.38
CA GLU A 48 6.06 -3.63 -17.12
C GLU A 48 6.84 -4.59 -16.22
N GLN A 49 7.23 -4.14 -15.02
CA GLN A 49 7.92 -4.98 -14.05
C GLN A 49 7.04 -6.14 -13.55
N ALA A 50 5.75 -5.88 -13.27
CA ALA A 50 4.80 -6.90 -12.85
C ALA A 50 4.64 -8.01 -13.90
N ASN A 51 4.59 -7.66 -15.17
CA ASN A 51 4.56 -8.64 -16.26
C ASN A 51 5.88 -9.40 -16.36
N LYS A 52 7.02 -8.69 -16.38
CA LYS A 52 8.36 -9.25 -16.54
C LYS A 52 8.72 -10.22 -15.42
N PHE A 53 8.43 -9.85 -14.19
CA PHE A 53 8.80 -10.62 -12.99
C PHE A 53 7.68 -11.48 -12.43
N LYS A 54 6.52 -11.55 -13.11
CA LYS A 54 5.32 -12.28 -12.65
C LYS A 54 4.85 -11.84 -11.26
N GLN A 55 4.96 -10.54 -10.98
CA GLN A 55 4.45 -9.88 -9.80
C GLN A 55 3.07 -9.24 -10.08
N TYR A 56 2.57 -8.43 -9.16
CA TYR A 56 1.35 -7.63 -9.32
C TYR A 56 1.67 -6.15 -9.13
N CYS A 57 0.75 -5.26 -9.49
CA CYS A 57 0.97 -3.83 -9.34
C CYS A 57 -0.30 -3.05 -9.00
N LEU A 58 -0.08 -1.86 -8.45
CA LEU A 58 -1.05 -0.79 -8.29
C LEU A 58 -0.71 0.32 -9.29
N ILE A 59 -1.74 1.03 -9.73
CA ILE A 59 -1.59 2.18 -10.63
C ILE A 59 -2.41 3.36 -10.10
N GLY A 60 -1.83 4.54 -10.09
CA GLY A 60 -2.49 5.73 -9.56
C GLY A 60 -1.59 6.94 -9.51
N THR A 61 -2.14 8.05 -9.02
CA THR A 61 -1.43 9.31 -8.82
C THR A 61 -1.45 9.68 -7.35
N HIS A 62 -0.26 9.69 -6.75
CA HIS A 62 0.00 10.07 -5.37
C HIS A 62 -0.37 11.56 -5.14
N PRO A 63 -0.80 11.96 -3.93
CA PRO A 63 -1.15 13.35 -3.62
C PRO A 63 -0.10 14.40 -4.02
N ALA A 64 1.18 14.06 -4.03
CA ALA A 64 2.25 14.97 -4.45
C ALA A 64 2.32 15.21 -5.97
N ASP A 65 1.69 14.35 -6.78
CA ASP A 65 1.78 14.37 -8.25
C ASP A 65 0.43 14.71 -8.92
N VAL A 66 -0.59 15.12 -8.15
CA VAL A 66 -1.99 15.26 -8.64
C VAL A 66 -2.23 16.46 -9.56
N LYS A 67 -1.27 17.37 -9.69
CA LYS A 67 -1.40 18.57 -10.52
C LYS A 67 -1.81 18.26 -11.97
N GLU A 68 -1.31 17.17 -12.51
CA GLU A 68 -1.56 16.76 -13.89
C GLU A 68 -2.73 15.78 -14.05
N LEU A 69 -3.42 15.44 -12.93
CA LEU A 69 -4.51 14.47 -12.98
C LEU A 69 -5.79 15.07 -13.58
N ASP A 70 -5.87 15.05 -14.89
CA ASP A 70 -7.05 15.40 -15.66
C ASP A 70 -7.87 14.17 -16.10
N ASN A 71 -8.94 14.41 -16.86
CA ASN A 71 -9.77 13.33 -17.37
C ASN A 71 -9.03 12.47 -18.41
N THR A 72 -8.08 13.04 -19.15
CA THR A 72 -7.28 12.32 -20.14
C THR A 72 -6.38 11.30 -19.43
N LEU A 73 -5.80 11.68 -18.30
CA LEU A 73 -4.95 10.80 -17.52
C LEU A 73 -5.79 9.69 -16.85
N ILE A 74 -7.00 9.98 -16.39
CA ILE A 74 -7.95 8.96 -15.91
C ILE A 74 -8.25 7.91 -17.00
N GLU A 75 -8.47 8.34 -18.26
CA GLU A 75 -8.65 7.40 -19.38
C GLU A 75 -7.41 6.52 -19.60
N LYS A 76 -6.21 7.08 -19.52
CA LYS A 76 -4.98 6.30 -19.63
C LYS A 76 -4.87 5.24 -18.51
N TYR A 77 -5.22 5.58 -17.27
CA TYR A 77 -5.29 4.60 -16.17
C TYR A 77 -6.34 3.53 -16.42
N ARG A 78 -7.51 3.89 -16.97
CA ARG A 78 -8.56 2.92 -17.34
C ARG A 78 -8.05 1.88 -18.33
N VAL A 79 -7.28 2.31 -19.33
CA VAL A 79 -6.66 1.41 -20.31
C VAL A 79 -5.59 0.54 -19.63
N LEU A 80 -4.72 1.14 -18.82
CA LEU A 80 -3.64 0.42 -18.13
C LEU A 80 -4.18 -0.65 -17.17
N ALA A 81 -5.31 -0.39 -16.50
CA ALA A 81 -6.00 -1.30 -15.58
C ALA A 81 -6.58 -2.56 -16.23
N GLN A 82 -6.62 -2.64 -17.56
CA GLN A 82 -7.04 -3.85 -18.28
C GLN A 82 -5.97 -4.96 -18.18
N ASN A 83 -4.73 -4.61 -17.83
CA ASN A 83 -3.70 -5.60 -17.59
C ASN A 83 -4.05 -6.41 -16.33
N SER A 84 -4.03 -7.74 -16.44
CA SER A 84 -4.41 -8.66 -15.36
C SER A 84 -3.48 -8.60 -14.13
N ARG A 85 -2.31 -8.00 -14.27
CA ARG A 85 -1.37 -7.78 -13.17
C ARG A 85 -1.73 -6.56 -12.32
N VAL A 86 -2.57 -5.67 -12.82
CA VAL A 86 -3.10 -4.54 -12.04
C VAL A 86 -4.15 -5.07 -11.08
N VAL A 87 -3.89 -4.96 -9.78
CA VAL A 87 -4.75 -5.51 -8.73
C VAL A 87 -5.49 -4.45 -7.92
N GLY A 88 -5.17 -3.17 -8.09
CA GLY A 88 -5.82 -2.05 -7.40
C GLY A 88 -5.44 -0.70 -7.99
N ILE A 89 -6.20 0.32 -7.59
CA ILE A 89 -5.89 1.73 -7.89
C ILE A 89 -5.13 2.30 -6.68
N GLY A 90 -3.94 2.78 -6.92
CA GLY A 90 -3.01 3.28 -5.90
C GLY A 90 -1.59 3.43 -6.47
N GLU A 91 -0.80 4.26 -5.86
CA GLU A 91 -0.98 4.93 -4.58
C GLU A 91 -1.78 6.23 -4.77
N ILE A 92 -2.85 6.43 -3.99
CA ILE A 92 -3.74 7.60 -4.06
C ILE A 92 -4.03 8.12 -2.65
N GLY A 93 -4.55 9.31 -2.50
CA GLY A 93 -5.00 9.78 -1.18
C GLY A 93 -4.68 11.23 -0.89
N LEU A 94 -4.24 11.50 0.37
CA LEU A 94 -3.99 12.84 0.89
C LEU A 94 -2.67 12.89 1.67
N ASP A 95 -1.82 13.89 1.37
CA ASP A 95 -0.60 14.20 2.13
C ASP A 95 -0.53 15.70 2.42
N TYR A 96 -0.69 16.08 3.69
CA TYR A 96 -0.62 17.48 4.14
C TYR A 96 0.67 17.79 4.89
N HIS A 97 1.63 16.89 4.81
CA HIS A 97 2.88 17.04 5.55
C HIS A 97 3.77 18.17 5.01
N TYR A 98 3.77 18.35 3.69
CA TYR A 98 4.61 19.35 3.05
C TYR A 98 3.85 20.66 2.83
N MET A 99 4.42 21.77 3.35
CA MET A 99 3.81 23.11 3.28
C MET A 99 3.74 23.67 1.85
N ASP A 100 4.64 23.22 0.98
CA ASP A 100 4.74 23.56 -0.44
C ASP A 100 4.19 22.48 -1.38
N GLY A 101 3.45 21.52 -0.80
CA GLY A 101 2.75 20.47 -1.56
C GLY A 101 1.56 21.01 -2.35
N GLU A 102 0.93 20.12 -3.11
CA GLU A 102 -0.30 20.47 -3.86
C GLU A 102 -1.42 20.89 -2.89
N PRO A 103 -2.25 21.90 -3.28
CA PRO A 103 -3.35 22.38 -2.44
C PRO A 103 -4.30 21.24 -2.01
N LYS A 104 -4.83 21.33 -0.79
CA LYS A 104 -5.73 20.32 -0.23
C LYS A 104 -6.92 20.01 -1.13
N GLU A 105 -7.53 21.06 -1.69
CA GLU A 105 -8.70 20.95 -2.58
C GLU A 105 -8.34 20.19 -3.86
N VAL A 106 -7.13 20.37 -4.37
CA VAL A 106 -6.62 19.66 -5.55
C VAL A 106 -6.41 18.18 -5.22
N GLN A 107 -5.76 17.89 -4.08
CA GLN A 107 -5.56 16.52 -3.61
C GLN A 107 -6.90 15.82 -3.38
N MET A 108 -7.87 16.47 -2.70
CA MET A 108 -9.20 15.92 -2.43
C MET A 108 -9.96 15.60 -3.74
N ALA A 109 -9.96 16.53 -4.70
CA ALA A 109 -10.59 16.31 -5.99
C ALA A 109 -9.96 15.16 -6.78
N ALA A 110 -8.65 15.04 -6.75
CA ALA A 110 -7.90 13.96 -7.38
C ALA A 110 -8.17 12.61 -6.70
N PHE A 111 -8.24 12.58 -5.36
CA PHE A 111 -8.58 11.39 -4.59
C PHE A 111 -9.98 10.88 -4.97
N ILE A 112 -10.98 11.77 -5.00
CA ILE A 112 -12.37 11.43 -5.39
C ILE A 112 -12.42 10.86 -6.82
N LYS A 113 -11.76 11.49 -7.79
CA LYS A 113 -11.72 10.98 -9.18
C LYS A 113 -11.17 9.55 -9.24
N GLN A 114 -10.14 9.24 -8.47
CA GLN A 114 -9.51 7.92 -8.45
C GLN A 114 -10.33 6.89 -7.68
N ILE A 115 -11.09 7.29 -6.64
CA ILE A 115 -12.12 6.43 -6.01
C ILE A 115 -13.17 6.01 -7.05
N MET A 116 -13.67 6.96 -7.84
CA MET A 116 -14.68 6.68 -8.86
C MET A 116 -14.14 5.73 -9.94
N LEU A 117 -12.90 5.93 -10.38
CA LEU A 117 -12.22 5.02 -11.30
C LEU A 117 -12.10 3.60 -10.71
N ALA A 118 -11.71 3.49 -9.45
CA ALA A 118 -11.56 2.20 -8.78
C ALA A 118 -12.91 1.45 -8.67
N ASP A 119 -14.00 2.15 -8.36
CA ASP A 119 -15.34 1.55 -8.33
C ASP A 119 -15.78 1.09 -9.72
N GLU A 120 -15.60 1.90 -10.76
CA GLU A 120 -15.90 1.55 -12.15
C GLU A 120 -15.18 0.24 -12.54
N LEU A 121 -13.90 0.13 -12.19
CA LEU A 121 -13.04 -1.02 -12.52
C LEU A 121 -13.23 -2.21 -11.57
N LYS A 122 -14.03 -2.05 -10.51
CA LYS A 122 -14.20 -3.04 -9.43
C LYS A 122 -12.86 -3.48 -8.81
N LEU A 123 -11.97 -2.51 -8.63
CA LEU A 123 -10.66 -2.69 -8.01
C LEU A 123 -10.62 -2.06 -6.62
N PRO A 124 -9.89 -2.65 -5.66
CA PRO A 124 -9.62 -2.00 -4.37
C PRO A 124 -8.70 -0.79 -4.57
N ILE A 125 -8.68 0.10 -3.57
CA ILE A 125 -7.75 1.22 -3.53
C ILE A 125 -6.62 0.98 -2.53
N SER A 126 -5.42 1.49 -2.83
CA SER A 126 -4.30 1.61 -1.87
C SER A 126 -4.13 3.08 -1.50
N LEU A 127 -4.35 3.38 -0.23
CA LEU A 127 -4.59 4.72 0.26
C LEU A 127 -3.41 5.23 1.09
N HIS A 128 -2.80 6.30 0.61
CA HIS A 128 -1.82 7.11 1.34
C HIS A 128 -2.53 8.18 2.17
N ILE A 129 -2.26 8.23 3.47
CA ILE A 129 -2.77 9.28 4.35
C ILE A 129 -1.66 9.77 5.26
N ARG A 130 -1.28 11.04 5.10
CA ARG A 130 -0.30 11.67 5.97
C ARG A 130 -0.78 13.04 6.43
N ASP A 131 -0.90 13.22 7.75
CA ASP A 131 -1.42 14.44 8.39
C ASP A 131 -2.80 14.90 7.88
N ALA A 132 -3.62 13.97 7.32
CA ALA A 132 -4.89 14.23 6.62
C ALA A 132 -6.04 13.29 7.00
N TYR A 133 -5.97 12.62 8.15
CA TYR A 133 -6.91 11.55 8.53
C TYR A 133 -8.37 12.01 8.61
N GLY A 134 -8.63 13.24 9.07
CA GLY A 134 -9.99 13.79 9.17
C GLY A 134 -10.64 13.93 7.81
N ASP A 135 -9.98 14.59 6.87
CA ASP A 135 -10.49 14.81 5.51
C ASP A 135 -10.60 13.49 4.73
N ALA A 136 -9.66 12.57 4.95
CA ALA A 136 -9.73 11.24 4.35
C ALA A 136 -10.98 10.47 4.82
N LEU A 137 -11.27 10.45 6.14
CA LEU A 137 -12.48 9.83 6.68
C LEU A 137 -13.76 10.51 6.17
N GLN A 138 -13.77 11.83 6.06
CA GLN A 138 -14.93 12.56 5.53
C GLN A 138 -15.19 12.15 4.07
N ILE A 139 -14.16 12.15 3.21
CA ILE A 139 -14.28 11.70 1.81
C ILE A 139 -14.75 10.25 1.74
N MET A 140 -14.16 9.36 2.55
CA MET A 140 -14.55 7.95 2.58
C MET A 140 -16.01 7.78 3.02
N SER A 141 -16.52 8.62 3.92
CA SER A 141 -17.91 8.62 4.35
C SER A 141 -18.84 9.08 3.25
N ASP A 142 -18.51 10.20 2.59
CA ASP A 142 -19.33 10.81 1.54
C ASP A 142 -19.39 9.94 0.27
N TYR A 143 -18.32 9.20 0.00
CA TYR A 143 -18.16 8.33 -1.18
C TYR A 143 -18.24 6.84 -0.83
N LYS A 144 -18.79 6.46 0.32
CA LYS A 144 -18.83 5.08 0.82
C LYS A 144 -19.39 4.07 -0.18
N GLN A 145 -20.40 4.46 -0.96
CA GLN A 145 -21.03 3.62 -1.98
C GLN A 145 -20.08 3.20 -3.11
N TYR A 146 -18.94 3.88 -3.28
CA TYR A 146 -17.93 3.59 -4.30
C TYR A 146 -16.72 2.81 -3.76
N LEU A 147 -16.70 2.46 -2.46
CA LEU A 147 -15.57 1.81 -1.78
C LEU A 147 -15.81 0.30 -1.52
N ASN A 148 -16.66 -0.34 -2.32
CA ASN A 148 -17.09 -1.73 -2.10
C ASN A 148 -15.99 -2.77 -2.36
N SER A 149 -15.00 -2.45 -3.18
CA SER A 149 -13.94 -3.38 -3.56
C SER A 149 -12.86 -3.58 -2.50
N GLY A 150 -12.86 -2.76 -1.45
CA GLY A 150 -11.91 -2.79 -0.34
C GLY A 150 -10.84 -1.70 -0.41
N ILE A 151 -10.23 -1.45 0.73
CA ILE A 151 -9.27 -0.35 0.93
C ILE A 151 -8.05 -0.89 1.63
N LEU A 152 -6.86 -0.67 1.08
CA LEU A 152 -5.60 -0.81 1.79
C LEU A 152 -5.22 0.54 2.39
N LEU A 153 -5.14 0.65 3.69
CA LEU A 153 -4.46 1.76 4.36
C LEU A 153 -2.98 1.40 4.40
N HIS A 154 -2.24 1.82 3.37
CA HIS A 154 -0.82 1.52 3.29
C HIS A 154 -0.05 2.34 4.34
N CYS A 155 1.08 1.83 4.79
CA CYS A 155 1.97 2.46 5.76
C CYS A 155 1.23 3.03 6.99
N TYR A 156 0.28 2.26 7.56
CA TYR A 156 -0.62 2.77 8.59
C TYR A 156 0.15 3.31 9.80
N ALA A 157 0.14 4.63 9.94
CA ALA A 157 0.92 5.35 10.95
C ALA A 157 0.07 6.00 12.06
N SER A 158 -1.27 5.94 12.00
CA SER A 158 -2.16 6.57 12.96
C SER A 158 -2.26 5.81 14.29
N SER A 159 -3.25 6.17 15.11
CA SER A 159 -3.46 5.61 16.46
C SER A 159 -4.39 4.39 16.46
N ALA A 160 -4.49 3.72 17.62
CA ALA A 160 -5.40 2.60 17.82
C ALA A 160 -6.88 3.03 17.78
N GLU A 161 -7.19 4.28 18.19
CA GLU A 161 -8.54 4.85 18.11
C GLU A 161 -8.96 5.01 16.64
N MET A 162 -8.05 5.46 15.79
CA MET A 162 -8.31 5.62 14.36
C MET A 162 -8.51 4.27 13.64
N VAL A 163 -7.93 3.18 14.14
CA VAL A 163 -8.25 1.83 13.64
C VAL A 163 -9.77 1.57 13.73
N LYS A 164 -10.42 1.95 14.83
CA LYS A 164 -11.87 1.78 15.01
C LYS A 164 -12.68 2.60 14.00
N GLU A 165 -12.24 3.83 13.71
CA GLU A 165 -12.92 4.69 12.74
C GLU A 165 -12.81 4.11 11.32
N PHE A 166 -11.61 3.72 10.89
CA PHE A 166 -11.40 3.11 9.58
C PHE A 166 -12.04 1.71 9.46
N SER A 167 -12.18 0.97 10.56
CA SER A 167 -12.86 -0.34 10.56
C SER A 167 -14.37 -0.27 10.26
N LYS A 168 -14.98 0.92 10.26
CA LYS A 168 -16.36 1.14 9.77
C LYS A 168 -16.47 0.99 8.25
N PHE A 169 -15.35 0.95 7.56
CA PHE A 169 -15.20 0.70 6.13
C PHE A 169 -14.52 -0.66 5.91
N ASN A 170 -14.51 -1.15 4.68
CA ASN A 170 -13.82 -2.40 4.36
C ASN A 170 -12.29 -2.15 4.21
N CYS A 171 -11.66 -1.67 5.30
CA CYS A 171 -10.23 -1.36 5.34
C CYS A 171 -9.38 -2.54 5.77
N PHE A 172 -8.23 -2.69 5.13
CA PHE A 172 -7.11 -3.50 5.55
C PHE A 172 -5.95 -2.57 5.94
N PHE A 173 -5.20 -2.94 6.96
CA PHE A 173 -4.16 -2.10 7.56
C PHE A 173 -2.81 -2.70 7.26
N ALA A 174 -2.00 -2.02 6.45
CA ALA A 174 -0.66 -2.47 6.14
C ALA A 174 0.34 -1.92 7.16
N LEU A 175 1.11 -2.82 7.73
CA LEU A 175 2.18 -2.50 8.65
C LEU A 175 3.53 -2.78 7.99
N GLY A 176 4.39 -1.75 7.97
CA GLY A 176 5.72 -1.79 7.39
C GLY A 176 6.84 -1.58 8.41
N GLY A 177 8.05 -1.31 7.92
CA GLY A 177 9.27 -1.18 8.72
C GLY A 177 9.18 -0.22 9.89
N ALA A 178 8.37 0.83 9.79
CA ALA A 178 8.20 1.85 10.83
C ALA A 178 7.74 1.29 12.18
N ILE A 179 7.00 0.17 12.24
CA ILE A 179 6.57 -0.42 13.51
C ILE A 179 7.73 -0.97 14.35
N THR A 180 8.89 -1.18 13.75
CA THR A 180 10.09 -1.69 14.42
C THR A 180 10.92 -0.59 15.09
N PHE A 181 10.59 0.69 14.85
CA PHE A 181 11.36 1.79 15.38
C PHE A 181 11.15 1.92 16.89
N LYS A 182 12.24 2.09 17.64
CA LYS A 182 12.23 2.14 19.11
C LYS A 182 11.21 3.14 19.70
N ASN A 183 10.99 4.26 19.02
CA ASN A 183 10.10 5.32 19.48
C ASN A 183 8.69 5.27 18.84
N ALA A 184 8.40 4.28 17.99
CA ALA A 184 7.13 4.20 17.28
C ALA A 184 5.95 3.88 18.20
N LYS A 185 6.18 3.13 19.30
CA LYS A 185 5.14 2.72 20.30
C LYS A 185 3.87 2.19 19.61
N LYS A 186 4.03 1.28 18.65
CA LYS A 186 2.93 0.78 17.81
C LYS A 186 2.28 -0.52 18.31
N GLU A 187 2.66 -1.00 19.50
CA GLU A 187 2.11 -2.24 20.09
C GLU A 187 0.57 -2.17 20.23
N GLU A 188 0.03 -1.03 20.69
CA GLU A 188 -1.42 -0.85 20.83
C GLU A 188 -2.13 -0.79 19.47
N VAL A 189 -1.49 -0.19 18.48
CA VAL A 189 -2.02 -0.15 17.10
C VAL A 189 -2.07 -1.56 16.53
N ILE A 190 -0.98 -2.33 16.66
CA ILE A 190 -0.92 -3.72 16.19
C ILE A 190 -2.02 -4.56 16.82
N LYS A 191 -2.24 -4.42 18.15
CA LYS A 191 -3.28 -5.14 18.89
C LYS A 191 -4.71 -4.69 18.56
N ALA A 192 -4.89 -3.44 18.14
CA ALA A 192 -6.20 -2.90 17.78
C ALA A 192 -6.69 -3.33 16.40
N ILE A 193 -5.77 -3.69 15.49
CA ILE A 193 -6.12 -4.10 14.13
C ILE A 193 -6.78 -5.49 14.18
N PRO A 194 -7.99 -5.66 13.60
CA PRO A 194 -8.61 -6.98 13.46
C PRO A 194 -7.71 -7.93 12.68
N LEU A 195 -7.52 -9.16 13.17
CA LEU A 195 -6.59 -10.12 12.56
C LEU A 195 -6.92 -10.43 11.10
N ASP A 196 -8.20 -10.41 10.73
CA ASP A 196 -8.67 -10.61 9.35
C ASP A 196 -8.50 -9.37 8.45
N LYS A 197 -7.94 -8.28 8.99
CA LYS A 197 -7.69 -7.01 8.30
C LYS A 197 -6.21 -6.59 8.32
N LEU A 198 -5.36 -7.36 8.99
CA LEU A 198 -3.93 -7.08 9.07
C LEU A 198 -3.22 -7.59 7.83
N VAL A 199 -2.42 -6.74 7.18
CA VAL A 199 -1.51 -7.08 6.09
C VAL A 199 -0.12 -6.50 6.36
N VAL A 200 0.87 -6.92 5.61
CA VAL A 200 2.26 -6.47 5.75
C VAL A 200 2.81 -5.95 4.44
N GLU A 201 3.73 -5.00 4.57
CA GLU A 201 4.41 -4.38 3.44
C GLU A 201 5.84 -3.99 3.79
N THR A 202 6.59 -3.57 2.81
CA THR A 202 7.90 -2.93 3.04
C THR A 202 7.88 -1.43 2.82
N ASP A 203 7.12 -0.96 1.85
CA ASP A 203 7.20 0.41 1.33
C ASP A 203 8.62 0.74 0.82
N CYS A 204 9.35 -0.29 0.36
CA CYS A 204 10.72 -0.09 -0.12
C CYS A 204 10.76 0.79 -1.39
N PRO A 205 11.77 1.68 -1.51
CA PRO A 205 13.05 1.76 -0.80
C PRO A 205 13.01 2.53 0.54
N TYR A 206 11.83 2.94 1.00
CA TYR A 206 11.64 3.79 2.17
C TYR A 206 11.52 2.96 3.46
N LEU A 207 11.63 3.62 4.62
CA LEU A 207 11.27 3.12 5.95
C LEU A 207 11.89 1.77 6.32
N ALA A 208 13.17 1.54 6.00
CA ALA A 208 13.88 0.33 6.37
C ALA A 208 13.72 0.01 7.88
N PRO A 209 13.35 -1.22 8.26
CA PRO A 209 13.14 -1.61 9.65
C PRO A 209 14.44 -1.59 10.45
N THR A 210 14.34 -1.50 11.78
CA THR A 210 15.48 -1.74 12.67
C THR A 210 15.98 -3.18 12.51
N PRO A 211 17.32 -3.44 12.40
CA PRO A 211 18.44 -2.51 12.63
C PRO A 211 18.89 -1.70 11.39
N TYR A 212 18.22 -1.82 10.27
CA TYR A 212 18.63 -1.22 8.98
C TYR A 212 18.12 0.21 8.75
N ARG A 213 17.57 0.86 9.79
CA ARG A 213 17.05 2.23 9.69
C ARG A 213 18.10 3.18 9.10
N GLY A 214 17.67 4.00 8.10
CA GLY A 214 18.56 4.92 7.37
C GLY A 214 19.29 4.29 6.18
N GLN A 215 19.12 3.00 5.94
CA GLN A 215 19.57 2.32 4.73
C GLN A 215 18.42 2.21 3.72
N VAL A 216 18.74 1.83 2.49
CA VAL A 216 17.74 1.48 1.47
C VAL A 216 16.97 0.24 1.92
N ASN A 217 15.64 0.36 1.98
CA ASN A 217 14.78 -0.77 2.29
C ASN A 217 14.66 -1.72 1.09
N GLU A 218 14.48 -3.01 1.36
CA GLU A 218 14.26 -4.04 0.35
C GLU A 218 13.17 -5.03 0.83
N PRO A 219 12.46 -5.72 -0.09
CA PRO A 219 11.41 -6.67 0.29
C PRO A 219 11.86 -7.76 1.28
N LYS A 220 13.13 -8.18 1.28
CA LYS A 220 13.64 -9.18 2.24
C LYS A 220 13.49 -8.76 3.71
N TYR A 221 13.47 -7.46 3.97
CA TYR A 221 13.34 -6.93 5.34
C TYR A 221 11.92 -7.01 5.89
N ILE A 222 10.92 -7.40 5.09
CA ILE A 222 9.56 -7.68 5.57
C ILE A 222 9.53 -8.73 6.68
N ASN A 223 10.53 -9.59 6.71
CA ASN A 223 10.71 -10.58 7.76
C ASN A 223 10.81 -9.97 9.16
N LEU A 224 11.44 -8.80 9.30
CA LEU A 224 11.55 -8.09 10.58
C LEU A 224 10.20 -7.48 11.00
N VAL A 225 9.36 -7.12 10.05
CA VAL A 225 7.98 -6.66 10.30
C VAL A 225 7.15 -7.83 10.85
N ILE A 226 7.22 -9.01 10.22
CA ILE A 226 6.57 -10.24 10.67
C ILE A 226 7.00 -10.59 12.11
N ASP A 227 8.31 -10.54 12.40
CA ASP A 227 8.85 -10.82 13.73
C ASP A 227 8.29 -9.89 14.80
N LYS A 228 8.22 -8.58 14.49
CA LYS A 228 7.67 -7.57 15.43
C LYS A 228 6.18 -7.82 15.68
N ILE A 229 5.40 -8.16 14.66
CA ILE A 229 3.97 -8.46 14.79
C ILE A 229 3.76 -9.73 15.61
N ALA A 230 4.49 -10.82 15.31
CA ALA A 230 4.42 -12.09 16.01
C ALA A 230 4.72 -11.91 17.51
N GLN A 231 5.79 -11.18 17.81
CA GLN A 231 6.16 -10.84 19.18
C GLN A 231 5.07 -10.03 19.90
N THR A 232 4.48 -9.03 19.22
CA THR A 232 3.50 -8.13 19.83
C THR A 232 2.15 -8.80 20.09
N LEU A 233 1.74 -9.70 19.18
CA LEU A 233 0.49 -10.46 19.29
C LEU A 233 0.64 -11.77 20.05
N GLU A 234 1.86 -12.16 20.43
CA GLU A 234 2.18 -13.42 21.13
C GLU A 234 1.71 -14.66 20.35
N ILE A 235 1.83 -14.62 19.01
CA ILE A 235 1.48 -15.74 18.12
C ILE A 235 2.71 -16.17 17.32
N SER A 236 2.63 -17.36 16.68
CA SER A 236 3.76 -17.82 15.88
C SER A 236 3.96 -16.97 14.64
N ARG A 237 5.19 -16.91 14.17
CA ARG A 237 5.59 -16.26 12.93
C ARG A 237 4.80 -16.80 11.73
N GLU A 238 4.62 -18.13 11.68
CA GLU A 238 3.85 -18.82 10.66
C GLU A 238 2.39 -18.37 10.64
N SER A 239 1.78 -18.20 11.82
CA SER A 239 0.41 -17.68 11.95
C SER A 239 0.29 -16.27 11.38
N VAL A 240 1.26 -15.38 11.64
CA VAL A 240 1.28 -14.04 11.05
C VAL A 240 1.39 -14.10 9.53
N ILE A 241 2.29 -14.94 9.00
CA ILE A 241 2.49 -15.10 7.55
C ILE A 241 1.20 -15.59 6.89
N ASP A 242 0.56 -16.63 7.44
CA ASP A 242 -0.62 -17.24 6.85
C ASP A 242 -1.82 -16.27 6.86
N LEU A 243 -2.05 -15.59 7.98
CA LEU A 243 -3.16 -14.63 8.07
C LEU A 243 -2.95 -13.43 7.15
N THR A 244 -1.74 -12.82 7.13
CA THR A 244 -1.49 -11.63 6.32
C THR A 244 -1.50 -11.95 4.82
N ARG A 245 -1.00 -13.15 4.45
CA ARG A 245 -1.10 -13.65 3.08
C ARG A 245 -2.55 -13.85 2.65
N ALA A 246 -3.37 -14.50 3.48
CA ALA A 246 -4.79 -14.71 3.20
C ALA A 246 -5.54 -13.38 3.07
N ASN A 247 -5.27 -12.42 3.98
CA ASN A 247 -5.86 -11.09 3.95
C ASN A 247 -5.48 -10.32 2.69
N THR A 248 -4.22 -10.36 2.27
CA THR A 248 -3.76 -9.71 1.03
C THR A 248 -4.49 -10.27 -0.19
N LYS A 249 -4.66 -11.61 -0.28
CA LYS A 249 -5.42 -12.25 -1.36
C LYS A 249 -6.93 -11.94 -1.29
N ASN A 250 -7.48 -11.80 -0.09
CA ASN A 250 -8.88 -11.42 0.09
C ASN A 250 -9.15 -9.99 -0.39
N LEU A 251 -8.23 -9.06 -0.12
CA LEU A 251 -8.32 -7.68 -0.62
C LEU A 251 -8.09 -7.64 -2.14
N PHE A 252 -6.98 -8.17 -2.61
CA PHE A 252 -6.56 -8.12 -4.01
C PHE A 252 -6.95 -9.39 -4.76
N ARG A 253 -8.24 -9.53 -5.07
CA ARG A 253 -8.84 -10.77 -5.62
C ARG A 253 -8.29 -11.23 -6.96
N ARG A 254 -7.51 -10.41 -7.67
CA ARG A 254 -6.80 -10.81 -8.89
C ARG A 254 -5.51 -11.60 -8.60
N ILE A 255 -5.03 -11.65 -7.35
CA ILE A 255 -3.87 -12.45 -6.93
C ILE A 255 -4.26 -13.93 -6.86
N LYS A 256 -3.58 -14.73 -7.65
CA LYS A 256 -3.77 -16.19 -7.72
C LYS A 256 -2.81 -16.93 -6.81
#